data_139918c53a260deae7c78e94143b38f5
#
_entry.id   139918c53a260deae7c78e94143b38f5
#
_cell.length_a   1.000
_cell.length_b   1.000
_cell.length_c   1.000
_cell.angle_alpha   90.00
_cell.angle_beta   90.00
_cell.angle_gamma   90.00
#
_symmetry.space_group_name_H-M   'P 1'
#
loop_
_entity.id
_entity.type
_entity.pdbx_description
1 polymer ?
#
loop_
_entity_poly.entity_id
_entity_poly.type
_entity_poly.pdbx_seq_one_letter_code
_entity_poly.pdbx_strand_id
1 'polypeptide(L)'
;MAGVTLYDYQLDAINRMKIGCILCGGVGSGKSRTSLAFYYKLYDGKVNTENYVRMTEPPDLYIITTARKRDTGEWDEELAHFYMSTDPEHDIYEHKVVVDSWNNIGKYVGVKNAFFIFDEQRVVGKGAWVKSFYKITQNNEWILLSATPGDCWTDYIPVFIANGFYRNRTDFNNQHVVYSQFCTKYPKIDRYLNTQRLVQLRERILVDMDFKRPTVSHHENVFVDYDKVKYLSICKNRWNLWENKPIETASEFCYLLRKLVNSDASRQEKVLDISISISIHMLYVKKKV
;
A
#
# COMPACT_ATOMS: atom_id res chain seq x y z
N MET A 1 -28.61 14.83 4.20
CA MET A 1 -27.27 14.25 4.00
C MET A 1 -26.82 14.54 2.58
N ALA A 2 -25.61 15.10 2.40
CA ALA A 2 -25.05 15.40 1.08
C ALA A 2 -24.63 14.12 0.36
N GLY A 3 -24.78 14.06 -0.96
CA GLY A 3 -24.34 12.91 -1.75
C GLY A 3 -22.82 12.79 -1.83
N VAL A 4 -22.33 11.58 -2.04
CA VAL A 4 -20.90 11.29 -2.21
C VAL A 4 -20.46 11.71 -3.60
N THR A 5 -19.44 12.56 -3.71
CA THR A 5 -18.91 13.04 -5.00
C THR A 5 -17.56 12.40 -5.30
N LEU A 6 -17.41 11.93 -6.53
CA LEU A 6 -16.19 11.32 -7.06
C LEU A 6 -15.77 11.98 -8.37
N TYR A 7 -14.48 11.94 -8.65
CA TYR A 7 -13.92 12.34 -9.94
C TYR A 7 -14.18 11.30 -11.03
N ASP A 8 -14.15 11.71 -12.30
CA ASP A 8 -14.44 10.83 -13.43
C ASP A 8 -13.52 9.61 -13.49
N TYR A 9 -12.22 9.76 -13.21
CA TYR A 9 -11.27 8.64 -13.19
C TYR A 9 -11.55 7.65 -12.05
N GLN A 10 -12.16 8.09 -10.94
CA GLN A 10 -12.61 7.21 -9.84
C GLN A 10 -13.87 6.45 -10.25
N LEU A 11 -14.80 7.12 -10.91
CA LEU A 11 -16.01 6.49 -11.44
C LEU A 11 -15.67 5.42 -12.49
N ASP A 12 -14.74 5.72 -13.41
CA ASP A 12 -14.25 4.74 -14.38
C ASP A 12 -13.62 3.55 -13.71
N ALA A 13 -12.77 3.77 -12.69
CA ALA A 13 -12.16 2.68 -11.92
C ALA A 13 -13.23 1.80 -11.27
N ILE A 14 -14.22 2.39 -10.58
CA ILE A 14 -15.31 1.65 -9.91
C ILE A 14 -16.10 0.79 -10.91
N ASN A 15 -16.36 1.29 -12.11
CA ASN A 15 -17.09 0.55 -13.13
C ASN A 15 -16.33 -0.68 -13.66
N ARG A 16 -15.01 -0.67 -13.55
CA ARG A 16 -14.12 -1.81 -13.90
C ARG A 16 -13.82 -2.74 -12.72
N MET A 17 -14.02 -2.26 -11.48
CA MET A 17 -13.78 -3.06 -10.27
C MET A 17 -14.73 -4.24 -10.14
N LYS A 18 -14.27 -5.27 -9.51
CA LYS A 18 -15.02 -6.48 -9.11
C LYS A 18 -14.42 -7.08 -7.85
N ILE A 19 -15.15 -7.95 -7.21
CA ILE A 19 -14.65 -8.74 -6.07
C ILE A 19 -13.36 -9.46 -6.48
N GLY A 20 -12.35 -9.42 -5.60
CA GLY A 20 -11.03 -10.02 -5.83
C GLY A 20 -10.06 -9.17 -6.67
N CYS A 21 -10.42 -7.94 -7.04
CA CYS A 21 -9.54 -7.05 -7.80
C CYS A 21 -8.47 -6.38 -6.93
N ILE A 22 -7.43 -5.89 -7.61
CA ILE A 22 -6.43 -4.96 -7.08
C ILE A 22 -6.74 -3.59 -7.66
N LEU A 23 -7.13 -2.63 -6.84
CA LEU A 23 -7.21 -1.23 -7.24
C LEU A 23 -5.82 -0.61 -7.15
N CYS A 24 -5.26 -0.27 -8.31
CA CYS A 24 -3.94 0.32 -8.44
C CYS A 24 -4.03 1.83 -8.71
N GLY A 25 -3.26 2.61 -7.99
CA GLY A 25 -3.19 4.05 -8.18
C GLY A 25 -2.07 4.67 -7.38
N GLY A 26 -1.48 5.73 -7.87
CA GLY A 26 -0.41 6.47 -7.20
C GLY A 26 -0.83 7.00 -5.82
N VAL A 27 0.13 7.52 -5.06
CA VAL A 27 -0.16 8.20 -3.79
C VAL A 27 -0.99 9.47 -4.07
N GLY A 28 -2.06 9.67 -3.31
CA GLY A 28 -2.99 10.79 -3.51
C GLY A 28 -4.04 10.60 -4.59
N SER A 29 -4.14 9.41 -5.22
CA SER A 29 -5.19 9.13 -6.23
C SER A 29 -6.59 8.90 -5.63
N GLY A 30 -6.74 8.92 -4.31
CA GLY A 30 -8.03 8.67 -3.66
C GLY A 30 -8.47 7.20 -3.67
N LYS A 31 -7.52 6.25 -3.65
CA LYS A 31 -7.83 4.81 -3.57
C LYS A 31 -8.77 4.45 -2.43
N SER A 32 -8.56 5.01 -1.25
CA SER A 32 -9.38 4.74 -0.07
C SER A 32 -10.84 5.12 -0.33
N ARG A 33 -11.07 6.34 -0.82
CA ARG A 33 -12.42 6.81 -1.20
C ARG A 33 -13.03 5.97 -2.32
N THR A 34 -12.26 5.63 -3.35
CA THR A 34 -12.73 4.81 -4.46
C THR A 34 -13.13 3.41 -4.01
N SER A 35 -12.37 2.81 -3.07
CA SER A 35 -12.67 1.50 -2.51
C SER A 35 -13.95 1.48 -1.67
N LEU A 36 -14.16 2.51 -0.84
CA LEU A 36 -15.40 2.68 -0.09
C LEU A 36 -16.58 2.94 -1.02
N ALA A 37 -16.40 3.74 -2.07
CA ALA A 37 -17.43 3.99 -3.06
C ALA A 37 -17.79 2.73 -3.85
N PHE A 38 -16.83 1.82 -4.10
CA PHE A 38 -17.11 0.51 -4.69
C PHE A 38 -17.97 -0.33 -3.76
N TYR A 39 -17.60 -0.46 -2.48
CA TYR A 39 -18.42 -1.12 -1.46
C TYR A 39 -19.81 -0.49 -1.38
N TYR A 40 -19.90 0.83 -1.29
CA TYR A 40 -21.16 1.57 -1.25
C TYR A 40 -22.08 1.27 -2.45
N LYS A 41 -21.52 1.21 -3.67
CA LYS A 41 -22.28 0.87 -4.90
C LYS A 41 -22.71 -0.59 -4.95
N LEU A 42 -21.97 -1.52 -4.38
CA LEU A 42 -22.35 -2.94 -4.33
C LEU A 42 -23.65 -3.17 -3.56
N TYR A 43 -23.94 -2.30 -2.60
CA TYR A 43 -25.13 -2.37 -1.74
C TYR A 43 -26.10 -1.21 -2.00
N ASP A 44 -26.36 -0.92 -3.28
CA ASP A 44 -27.35 0.03 -3.80
C ASP A 44 -27.08 1.52 -3.54
N GLY A 45 -25.96 1.87 -2.95
CA GLY A 45 -25.54 3.26 -2.80
C GLY A 45 -25.29 3.93 -4.16
N LYS A 46 -25.54 5.23 -4.26
CA LYS A 46 -25.35 6.01 -5.48
C LYS A 46 -24.41 7.18 -5.25
N VAL A 47 -23.39 7.29 -6.11
CA VAL A 47 -22.41 8.39 -6.08
C VAL A 47 -22.80 9.46 -7.11
N ASN A 48 -22.26 10.67 -6.91
CA ASN A 48 -22.53 11.86 -7.75
C ASN A 48 -24.02 12.22 -7.85
N THR A 49 -24.73 12.03 -6.75
CA THR A 49 -26.12 12.45 -6.56
C THR A 49 -26.18 13.65 -5.61
N GLU A 50 -27.21 14.50 -5.73
CA GLU A 50 -27.39 15.65 -4.84
C GLU A 50 -27.58 15.20 -3.39
N ASN A 51 -28.41 14.18 -3.21
CA ASN A 51 -28.70 13.62 -1.88
C ASN A 51 -28.04 12.26 -1.71
N TYR A 52 -27.66 11.95 -0.47
CA TYR A 52 -27.13 10.65 -0.09
C TYR A 52 -28.20 9.55 -0.27
N VAL A 53 -27.79 8.44 -0.89
CA VAL A 53 -28.65 7.26 -1.06
C VAL A 53 -28.15 6.17 -0.11
N ARG A 54 -29.00 5.77 0.85
CA ARG A 54 -28.64 4.75 1.85
C ARG A 54 -28.40 3.39 1.19
N MET A 55 -27.38 2.67 1.64
CA MET A 55 -27.16 1.25 1.25
C MET A 55 -28.29 0.34 1.77
N THR A 56 -28.51 -0.75 1.08
CA THR A 56 -29.46 -1.83 1.45
C THR A 56 -28.70 -2.96 2.10
N GLU A 57 -28.90 -3.23 3.37
CA GLU A 57 -28.33 -4.35 4.13
C GLU A 57 -26.85 -4.62 3.87
N PRO A 58 -25.95 -3.63 4.04
CA PRO A 58 -24.52 -3.84 3.80
C PRO A 58 -23.96 -4.83 4.84
N PRO A 59 -23.08 -5.76 4.43
CA PRO A 59 -22.39 -6.63 5.38
C PRO A 59 -21.37 -5.87 6.20
N ASP A 60 -20.88 -6.48 7.28
CA ASP A 60 -19.77 -5.95 8.07
C ASP A 60 -18.58 -5.58 7.18
N LEU A 61 -17.95 -4.44 7.46
CA LEU A 61 -16.81 -3.93 6.72
C LEU A 61 -15.52 -4.04 7.55
N TYR A 62 -14.52 -4.71 6.99
CA TYR A 62 -13.19 -4.83 7.61
C TYR A 62 -12.13 -4.19 6.70
N ILE A 63 -11.40 -3.23 7.23
CA ILE A 63 -10.31 -2.53 6.55
C ILE A 63 -9.00 -2.92 7.22
N ILE A 64 -8.16 -3.66 6.51
CA ILE A 64 -6.84 -4.09 6.98
C ILE A 64 -5.79 -3.19 6.33
N THR A 65 -5.16 -2.34 7.12
CA THR A 65 -4.24 -1.30 6.66
C THR A 65 -2.90 -1.34 7.39
N THR A 66 -2.07 -0.32 7.25
CA THR A 66 -0.85 -0.18 8.05
C THR A 66 -1.18 0.31 9.47
N ALA A 67 -0.32 -0.05 10.44
CA ALA A 67 -0.50 0.42 11.82
C ALA A 67 -0.57 1.97 11.88
N ARG A 68 0.25 2.66 11.09
CA ARG A 68 0.24 4.12 11.02
C ARG A 68 -1.13 4.67 10.59
N LYS A 69 -1.68 4.22 9.46
CA LYS A 69 -2.98 4.72 8.95
C LYS A 69 -4.13 4.42 9.91
N ARG A 70 -4.10 3.26 10.61
CA ARG A 70 -5.05 2.96 11.67
C ARG A 70 -4.94 3.98 12.80
N ASP A 71 -3.71 4.24 13.29
CA ASP A 71 -3.47 5.07 14.47
C ASP A 71 -3.67 6.58 14.19
N THR A 72 -3.57 7.01 12.92
CA THR A 72 -3.81 8.40 12.50
C THR A 72 -5.27 8.71 12.16
N GLY A 73 -6.17 7.70 12.13
CA GLY A 73 -7.59 7.90 11.80
C GLY A 73 -7.86 8.26 10.33
N GLU A 74 -6.89 8.06 9.42
CA GLU A 74 -7.08 8.40 8.00
C GLU A 74 -8.30 7.69 7.38
N TRP A 75 -8.64 6.50 7.84
CA TRP A 75 -9.81 5.77 7.38
C TRP A 75 -11.13 6.28 7.99
N ASP A 76 -11.10 6.79 9.22
CA ASP A 76 -12.30 7.34 9.86
C ASP A 76 -12.78 8.60 9.13
N GLU A 77 -11.85 9.43 8.63
CA GLU A 77 -12.17 10.59 7.79
C GLU A 77 -12.83 10.15 6.47
N GLU A 78 -12.32 9.10 5.83
CA GLU A 78 -12.90 8.59 4.57
C GLU A 78 -14.25 7.90 4.79
N LEU A 79 -14.42 7.14 5.88
CA LEU A 79 -15.67 6.50 6.26
C LEU A 79 -16.78 7.53 6.52
N ALA A 80 -16.46 8.65 7.17
CA ALA A 80 -17.41 9.71 7.47
C ALA A 80 -18.09 10.31 6.21
N HIS A 81 -17.39 10.32 5.05
CA HIS A 81 -18.00 10.74 3.78
C HIS A 81 -19.13 9.83 3.29
N PHE A 82 -19.16 8.59 3.79
CA PHE A 82 -20.20 7.60 3.48
C PHE A 82 -21.15 7.38 4.66
N TYR A 83 -21.08 8.24 5.67
CA TYR A 83 -21.85 8.13 6.92
C TYR A 83 -21.67 6.79 7.62
N MET A 84 -20.49 6.18 7.47
CA MET A 84 -20.03 4.99 8.18
C MET A 84 -19.06 5.38 9.28
N SER A 85 -19.02 4.61 10.36
CA SER A 85 -18.12 4.86 11.50
C SER A 85 -17.64 3.55 12.12
N THR A 86 -16.41 3.57 12.67
CA THR A 86 -15.90 2.51 13.54
C THR A 86 -16.56 2.54 14.92
N ASP A 87 -17.19 3.66 15.29
CA ASP A 87 -18.00 3.80 16.47
C ASP A 87 -19.47 3.47 16.13
N PRO A 88 -20.06 2.40 16.71
CA PRO A 88 -21.43 1.97 16.43
C PRO A 88 -22.49 3.05 16.71
N GLU A 89 -22.23 4.01 17.63
CA GLU A 89 -23.17 5.09 17.94
C GLU A 89 -23.27 6.12 16.81
N HIS A 90 -22.26 6.18 15.93
CA HIS A 90 -22.17 7.11 14.81
C HIS A 90 -22.36 6.45 13.43
N ASP A 91 -22.51 5.13 13.38
CA ASP A 91 -22.78 4.40 12.13
C ASP A 91 -24.30 4.40 11.86
N ILE A 92 -24.69 4.82 10.65
CA ILE A 92 -26.11 4.89 10.30
C ILE A 92 -26.69 3.53 9.85
N TYR A 93 -25.86 2.52 9.63
CA TYR A 93 -26.25 1.22 9.07
C TYR A 93 -26.40 0.12 10.11
N GLU A 94 -25.95 0.36 11.34
CA GLU A 94 -25.94 -0.63 12.43
C GLU A 94 -25.11 -1.88 12.10
N HIS A 95 -24.18 -1.79 11.12
CA HIS A 95 -23.24 -2.84 10.75
C HIS A 95 -21.89 -2.59 11.42
N LYS A 96 -21.08 -3.62 11.51
CA LYS A 96 -19.76 -3.50 12.12
C LYS A 96 -18.73 -2.98 11.12
N VAL A 97 -18.09 -1.86 11.46
CA VAL A 97 -16.95 -1.32 10.73
C VAL A 97 -15.69 -1.47 11.59
N VAL A 98 -14.65 -2.10 11.03
CA VAL A 98 -13.38 -2.33 11.72
C VAL A 98 -12.23 -1.83 10.87
N VAL A 99 -11.36 -1.00 11.46
CA VAL A 99 -10.06 -0.61 10.88
C VAL A 99 -8.96 -1.18 11.75
N ASP A 100 -8.13 -2.07 11.20
CA ASP A 100 -7.03 -2.67 11.96
C ASP A 100 -5.77 -2.86 11.09
N SER A 101 -4.66 -3.16 11.73
CA SER A 101 -3.38 -3.31 11.04
C SER A 101 -3.14 -4.74 10.52
N TRP A 102 -2.31 -4.85 9.48
CA TRP A 102 -1.82 -6.14 8.96
C TRP A 102 -1.24 -7.05 10.04
N ASN A 103 -0.66 -6.49 11.10
CA ASN A 103 -0.12 -7.29 12.21
C ASN A 103 -1.21 -8.10 12.93
N ASN A 104 -2.43 -7.62 12.90
CA ASN A 104 -3.59 -8.21 13.55
C ASN A 104 -4.48 -9.05 12.63
N ILE A 105 -4.15 -9.19 11.34
CA ILE A 105 -4.98 -9.90 10.34
C ILE A 105 -5.41 -11.31 10.80
N GLY A 106 -4.57 -11.97 11.61
CA GLY A 106 -4.87 -13.30 12.16
C GLY A 106 -6.12 -13.37 13.03
N LYS A 107 -6.57 -12.25 13.61
CA LYS A 107 -7.80 -12.17 14.43
C LYS A 107 -9.08 -12.40 13.60
N TYR A 108 -9.00 -12.16 12.30
CA TYR A 108 -10.17 -12.11 11.40
C TYR A 108 -10.35 -13.37 10.54
N VAL A 109 -9.52 -14.41 10.74
CA VAL A 109 -9.58 -15.65 9.94
C VAL A 109 -10.87 -16.45 10.12
N GLY A 110 -11.65 -16.18 11.16
CA GLY A 110 -12.95 -16.78 11.43
C GLY A 110 -14.15 -15.98 10.94
N VAL A 111 -13.95 -14.76 10.45
CA VAL A 111 -15.02 -13.90 9.91
C VAL A 111 -15.57 -14.49 8.63
N LYS A 112 -16.91 -14.41 8.46
CA LYS A 112 -17.63 -14.90 7.28
C LYS A 112 -18.70 -13.91 6.84
N ASN A 113 -19.01 -13.89 5.55
CA ASN A 113 -20.07 -13.07 4.97
C ASN A 113 -19.87 -11.56 5.22
N ALA A 114 -18.62 -11.12 5.22
CA ALA A 114 -18.22 -9.73 5.37
C ALA A 114 -17.50 -9.22 4.13
N PHE A 115 -17.29 -7.92 4.05
CA PHE A 115 -16.49 -7.29 3.02
C PHE A 115 -15.14 -6.84 3.57
N PHE A 116 -14.05 -7.17 2.88
CA PHE A 116 -12.70 -6.79 3.27
C PHE A 116 -12.05 -5.84 2.27
N ILE A 117 -11.51 -4.74 2.78
CA ILE A 117 -10.58 -3.87 2.05
C ILE A 117 -9.18 -4.10 2.60
N PHE A 118 -8.29 -4.65 1.78
CA PHE A 118 -6.88 -4.84 2.12
C PHE A 118 -6.07 -3.67 1.57
N ASP A 119 -5.74 -2.70 2.41
CA ASP A 119 -5.02 -1.50 2.02
C ASP A 119 -3.51 -1.69 2.14
N GLU A 120 -2.78 -1.18 1.14
CA GLU A 120 -1.34 -1.35 0.95
C GLU A 120 -0.90 -2.82 0.91
N GLN A 121 -0.94 -3.41 -0.28
CA GLN A 121 -0.60 -4.82 -0.51
C GLN A 121 0.64 -5.28 0.25
N ARG A 122 0.44 -6.19 1.21
CA ARG A 122 1.49 -6.85 1.99
C ARG A 122 1.48 -8.37 1.80
N VAL A 123 0.59 -8.87 0.96
CA VAL A 123 0.41 -10.30 0.69
C VAL A 123 1.35 -10.78 -0.40
N VAL A 124 2.63 -10.72 -0.11
CA VAL A 124 3.69 -11.28 -0.95
C VAL A 124 4.40 -12.42 -0.21
N GLY A 125 4.99 -13.36 -0.93
CA GLY A 125 5.74 -14.46 -0.33
C GLY A 125 4.87 -15.56 0.30
N LYS A 126 5.25 -16.06 1.50
CA LYS A 126 4.68 -17.25 2.18
C LYS A 126 4.40 -16.99 3.67
N GLY A 127 4.46 -15.77 4.13
CA GLY A 127 4.36 -15.39 5.55
C GLY A 127 2.99 -15.66 6.19
N ALA A 128 2.89 -15.39 7.48
CA ALA A 128 1.66 -15.57 8.27
C ALA A 128 0.50 -14.73 7.70
N TRP A 129 0.76 -13.52 7.23
CA TRP A 129 -0.25 -12.66 6.63
C TRP A 129 -0.90 -13.28 5.39
N VAL A 130 -0.10 -13.91 4.51
CA VAL A 130 -0.61 -14.62 3.32
C VAL A 130 -1.51 -15.79 3.72
N LYS A 131 -1.15 -16.54 4.75
CA LYS A 131 -1.97 -17.65 5.26
C LYS A 131 -3.31 -17.15 5.82
N SER A 132 -3.30 -16.04 6.55
CA SER A 132 -4.51 -15.42 7.07
C SER A 132 -5.37 -14.87 5.94
N PHE A 133 -4.76 -14.18 4.96
CA PHE A 133 -5.43 -13.68 3.76
C PHE A 133 -6.18 -14.79 3.03
N TYR A 134 -5.57 -15.95 2.77
CA TYR A 134 -6.26 -17.08 2.13
C TYR A 134 -7.49 -17.56 2.90
N LYS A 135 -7.40 -17.63 4.24
CA LYS A 135 -8.55 -18.08 5.06
C LYS A 135 -9.69 -17.06 5.03
N ILE A 136 -9.37 -15.77 5.06
CA ILE A 136 -10.36 -14.70 5.01
C ILE A 136 -11.05 -14.67 3.64
N THR A 137 -10.29 -14.69 2.55
CA THR A 137 -10.82 -14.56 1.20
C THR A 137 -11.67 -15.75 0.72
N GLN A 138 -11.61 -16.89 1.40
CA GLN A 138 -12.46 -18.05 1.10
C GLN A 138 -13.92 -17.87 1.47
N ASN A 139 -14.23 -17.03 2.46
CA ASN A 139 -15.57 -16.89 3.01
C ASN A 139 -16.10 -15.45 3.02
N ASN A 140 -15.36 -14.53 2.40
CA ASN A 140 -15.70 -13.11 2.41
C ASN A 140 -15.46 -12.48 1.04
N GLU A 141 -16.20 -11.43 0.75
CA GLU A 141 -15.91 -10.55 -0.38
C GLU A 141 -14.72 -9.65 -0.06
N TRP A 142 -13.94 -9.31 -1.07
CA TRP A 142 -12.74 -8.52 -0.82
C TRP A 142 -12.22 -7.79 -2.04
N ILE A 143 -11.50 -6.71 -1.79
CA ILE A 143 -10.64 -6.00 -2.74
C ILE A 143 -9.30 -5.67 -2.09
N LEU A 144 -8.30 -5.40 -2.92
CA LEU A 144 -6.96 -5.04 -2.46
C LEU A 144 -6.54 -3.71 -3.09
N LEU A 145 -5.91 -2.85 -2.30
CA LEU A 145 -5.39 -1.55 -2.75
C LEU A 145 -3.87 -1.60 -2.80
N SER A 146 -3.29 -1.07 -3.88
CA SER A 146 -1.84 -0.96 -3.99
C SER A 146 -1.42 0.22 -4.87
N ALA A 147 -0.31 0.86 -4.53
CA ALA A 147 0.37 1.76 -5.45
C ALA A 147 1.37 1.01 -6.35
N THR A 148 1.85 -0.15 -5.87
CA THR A 148 2.84 -1.02 -6.51
C THR A 148 2.40 -2.47 -6.37
N PRO A 149 1.53 -2.98 -7.26
CA PRO A 149 0.86 -4.27 -7.08
C PRO A 149 1.80 -5.48 -7.17
N GLY A 150 3.00 -5.33 -7.71
CA GLY A 150 4.04 -6.36 -7.77
C GLY A 150 5.04 -6.11 -8.91
N ASP A 151 6.32 -6.38 -8.63
CA ASP A 151 7.42 -6.23 -9.59
C ASP A 151 7.67 -7.52 -10.37
N CYS A 152 7.29 -8.65 -9.82
CA CYS A 152 7.44 -9.95 -10.45
C CYS A 152 6.17 -10.82 -10.33
N TRP A 153 6.06 -11.83 -11.18
CA TRP A 153 4.87 -12.69 -11.23
C TRP A 153 4.61 -13.44 -9.92
N THR A 154 5.65 -13.73 -9.16
CA THR A 154 5.50 -14.39 -7.85
C THR A 154 4.81 -13.52 -6.80
N ASP A 155 4.76 -12.21 -6.99
CA ASP A 155 4.08 -11.29 -6.08
C ASP A 155 2.56 -11.37 -6.23
N TYR A 156 2.09 -11.75 -7.42
CA TYR A 156 0.68 -11.95 -7.71
C TYR A 156 0.13 -13.30 -7.25
N ILE A 157 0.99 -14.27 -6.90
CA ILE A 157 0.55 -15.63 -6.52
C ILE A 157 -0.55 -15.64 -5.46
N PRO A 158 -0.45 -14.87 -4.36
CA PRO A 158 -1.50 -14.88 -3.34
C PRO A 158 -2.85 -14.43 -3.89
N VAL A 159 -2.88 -13.40 -4.69
CA VAL A 159 -4.11 -12.88 -5.30
C VAL A 159 -4.66 -13.83 -6.36
N PHE A 160 -3.80 -14.46 -7.15
CA PHE A 160 -4.21 -15.46 -8.13
C PHE A 160 -4.84 -16.70 -7.48
N ILE A 161 -4.27 -17.16 -6.34
CA ILE A 161 -4.83 -18.27 -5.57
C ILE A 161 -6.17 -17.87 -4.94
N ALA A 162 -6.27 -16.67 -4.34
CA ALA A 162 -7.50 -16.17 -3.74
C ALA A 162 -8.63 -16.01 -4.77
N ASN A 163 -8.30 -15.73 -6.04
CA ASN A 163 -9.25 -15.70 -7.16
C ASN A 163 -9.50 -17.09 -7.78
N GLY A 164 -8.93 -18.16 -7.25
CA GLY A 164 -9.14 -19.52 -7.74
C GLY A 164 -8.43 -19.87 -9.06
N PHE A 165 -7.49 -19.04 -9.54
CA PHE A 165 -6.77 -19.32 -10.79
C PHE A 165 -5.76 -20.46 -10.64
N TYR A 166 -5.25 -20.67 -9.43
CA TYR A 166 -4.36 -21.77 -9.05
C TYR A 166 -4.77 -22.34 -7.71
N ARG A 167 -4.58 -23.64 -7.52
CA ARG A 167 -4.89 -24.34 -6.26
C ARG A 167 -3.99 -23.89 -5.12
N ASN A 168 -2.71 -23.69 -5.43
CA ASN A 168 -1.68 -23.31 -4.48
C ASN A 168 -0.42 -22.82 -5.23
N ARG A 169 0.59 -22.37 -4.47
CA ARG A 169 1.87 -21.90 -5.02
C ARG A 169 2.62 -22.95 -5.83
N THR A 170 2.55 -24.21 -5.44
CA THR A 170 3.22 -25.32 -6.17
C THR A 170 2.60 -25.49 -7.54
N ASP A 171 1.28 -25.41 -7.63
CA ASP A 171 0.55 -25.47 -8.90
C ASP A 171 0.98 -24.33 -9.85
N PHE A 172 1.05 -23.09 -9.35
CA PHE A 172 1.59 -21.98 -10.11
C PHE A 172 3.04 -22.21 -10.55
N ASN A 173 3.92 -22.63 -9.62
CA ASN A 173 5.33 -22.83 -9.93
C ASN A 173 5.54 -23.90 -10.98
N ASN A 174 4.81 -25.00 -10.92
CA ASN A 174 4.90 -26.09 -11.91
C ASN A 174 4.51 -25.66 -13.33
N GLN A 175 3.59 -24.68 -13.44
CA GLN A 175 3.12 -24.19 -14.73
C GLN A 175 3.97 -23.06 -15.29
N HIS A 176 4.63 -22.27 -14.43
CA HIS A 176 5.20 -20.98 -14.85
C HIS A 176 6.65 -20.74 -14.45
N VAL A 177 7.24 -21.49 -13.50
CA VAL A 177 8.56 -21.13 -12.96
C VAL A 177 9.62 -22.13 -13.41
N VAL A 178 10.69 -21.61 -14.02
CA VAL A 178 11.93 -22.36 -14.28
C VAL A 178 12.99 -21.87 -13.30
N TYR A 179 13.57 -22.80 -12.57
CA TYR A 179 14.64 -22.48 -11.62
C TYR A 179 16.01 -22.66 -12.28
N SER A 180 16.96 -21.82 -11.90
CA SER A 180 18.35 -21.91 -12.36
C SER A 180 19.00 -23.19 -11.83
N GLN A 181 19.66 -23.91 -12.73
CA GLN A 181 20.41 -25.11 -12.40
C GLN A 181 21.74 -24.83 -11.69
N PHE A 182 22.21 -23.58 -11.73
CA PHE A 182 23.51 -23.18 -11.15
C PHE A 182 23.46 -22.86 -9.67
N CYS A 183 22.26 -22.76 -9.07
CA CYS A 183 22.06 -22.39 -7.67
C CYS A 183 21.33 -23.50 -6.92
N THR A 184 22.11 -24.40 -6.26
CA THR A 184 21.54 -25.56 -5.54
C THR A 184 21.08 -25.22 -4.12
N LYS A 185 21.72 -24.29 -3.43
CA LYS A 185 21.43 -23.96 -2.03
C LYS A 185 20.20 -23.09 -1.86
N TYR A 186 19.97 -22.15 -2.78
CA TYR A 186 18.80 -21.27 -2.79
C TYR A 186 18.25 -21.22 -4.22
N PRO A 187 17.11 -21.87 -4.50
CA PRO A 187 16.52 -21.88 -5.84
C PRO A 187 16.26 -20.46 -6.32
N LYS A 188 16.96 -20.03 -7.37
CA LYS A 188 16.75 -18.75 -8.02
C LYS A 188 15.91 -18.96 -9.27
N ILE A 189 14.88 -18.14 -9.45
CA ILE A 189 14.06 -18.16 -10.66
C ILE A 189 14.94 -17.69 -11.84
N ASP A 190 15.03 -18.50 -12.87
CA ASP A 190 15.70 -18.18 -14.12
C ASP A 190 14.76 -17.40 -15.05
N ARG A 191 13.59 -17.99 -15.33
CA ARG A 191 12.58 -17.39 -16.18
C ARG A 191 11.16 -17.87 -15.86
N TYR A 192 10.17 -17.18 -16.42
CA TYR A 192 8.79 -17.60 -16.39
C TYR A 192 8.33 -18.16 -17.74
N LEU A 193 7.49 -19.21 -17.69
CA LEU A 193 6.83 -19.81 -18.85
C LEU A 193 5.38 -19.29 -18.95
N ASN A 194 4.81 -19.40 -20.15
CA ASN A 194 3.40 -19.04 -20.41
C ASN A 194 3.03 -17.62 -19.90
N THR A 195 3.94 -16.66 -20.08
CA THR A 195 3.79 -15.29 -19.56
C THR A 195 2.56 -14.57 -20.13
N GLN A 196 2.14 -14.90 -21.34
CA GLN A 196 0.91 -14.35 -21.94
C GLN A 196 -0.32 -14.67 -21.09
N ARG A 197 -0.42 -15.89 -20.55
CA ARG A 197 -1.49 -16.26 -19.62
C ARG A 197 -1.43 -15.44 -18.34
N LEU A 198 -0.23 -15.22 -17.79
CA LEU A 198 -0.04 -14.40 -16.60
C LEU A 198 -0.46 -12.94 -16.83
N VAL A 199 -0.16 -12.38 -18.00
CA VAL A 199 -0.63 -11.05 -18.40
C VAL A 199 -2.16 -11.00 -18.41
N GLN A 200 -2.81 -11.95 -19.07
CA GLN A 200 -4.28 -12.02 -19.13
C GLN A 200 -4.92 -12.16 -17.74
N LEU A 201 -4.31 -12.97 -16.85
CA LEU A 201 -4.82 -13.11 -15.48
C LEU A 201 -4.66 -11.82 -14.67
N ARG A 202 -3.52 -11.13 -14.83
CA ARG A 202 -3.29 -9.83 -14.21
C ARG A 202 -4.31 -8.79 -14.70
N GLU A 203 -4.55 -8.71 -15.99
CA GLU A 203 -5.55 -7.80 -16.59
C GLU A 203 -6.96 -8.05 -16.06
N ARG A 204 -7.28 -9.28 -15.68
CA ARG A 204 -8.58 -9.59 -15.07
C ARG A 204 -8.77 -9.06 -13.66
N ILE A 205 -7.69 -8.86 -12.93
CA ILE A 205 -7.74 -8.47 -11.50
C ILE A 205 -7.21 -7.08 -11.24
N LEU A 206 -6.40 -6.50 -12.12
CA LEU A 206 -5.80 -5.19 -11.92
C LEU A 206 -6.67 -4.10 -12.52
N VAL A 207 -7.05 -3.15 -11.70
CA VAL A 207 -7.78 -1.95 -12.09
C VAL A 207 -6.92 -0.74 -11.82
N ASP A 208 -6.34 -0.17 -12.86
CA ASP A 208 -5.54 1.04 -12.76
C ASP A 208 -6.43 2.29 -12.75
N MET A 209 -6.15 3.20 -11.81
CA MET A 209 -6.76 4.54 -11.78
C MET A 209 -5.94 5.47 -12.68
N ASP A 210 -6.56 6.07 -13.70
CA ASP A 210 -5.89 7.06 -14.57
C ASP A 210 -5.75 8.41 -13.84
N PHE A 211 -4.96 8.41 -12.78
CA PHE A 211 -4.68 9.60 -11.98
C PHE A 211 -3.36 10.24 -12.40
N LYS A 212 -3.46 11.42 -13.01
CA LYS A 212 -2.30 12.26 -13.30
C LYS A 212 -2.15 13.31 -12.20
N ARG A 213 -1.02 13.27 -11.49
CA ARG A 213 -0.74 14.31 -10.48
C ARG A 213 -0.68 15.67 -11.17
N PRO A 214 -1.39 16.68 -10.65
CA PRO A 214 -1.31 18.04 -11.16
C PRO A 214 0.03 18.72 -10.86
N THR A 215 0.91 18.07 -10.09
CA THR A 215 2.21 18.61 -9.69
C THR A 215 3.33 17.98 -10.51
N VAL A 216 4.25 18.81 -10.97
CA VAL A 216 5.52 18.39 -11.58
C VAL A 216 6.55 18.25 -10.49
N SER A 217 7.20 17.08 -10.41
CA SER A 217 8.30 16.85 -9.47
C SER A 217 9.61 17.32 -10.13
N HIS A 218 10.29 18.25 -9.49
CA HIS A 218 11.65 18.61 -9.84
C HIS A 218 12.61 17.88 -8.89
N HIS A 219 13.53 17.13 -9.46
CA HIS A 219 14.58 16.43 -8.70
C HIS A 219 15.89 17.12 -8.91
N GLU A 220 16.50 17.59 -7.84
CA GLU A 220 17.82 18.19 -7.83
C GLU A 220 18.73 17.41 -6.90
N ASN A 221 19.95 17.10 -7.37
CA ASN A 221 20.96 16.48 -6.55
C ASN A 221 21.73 17.54 -5.79
N VAL A 222 21.56 17.58 -4.49
CA VAL A 222 22.27 18.50 -3.61
C VAL A 222 23.41 17.77 -2.93
N PHE A 223 24.64 18.21 -3.21
CA PHE A 223 25.82 17.68 -2.57
C PHE A 223 26.06 18.39 -1.24
N VAL A 224 26.34 17.62 -0.20
CA VAL A 224 26.66 18.10 1.14
C VAL A 224 27.95 17.44 1.62
N ASP A 225 28.71 18.15 2.42
CA ASP A 225 29.90 17.60 3.04
C ASP A 225 29.54 16.70 4.23
N TYR A 226 30.50 15.92 4.66
CA TYR A 226 30.43 15.10 5.86
C TYR A 226 31.88 14.86 6.39
N ASP A 227 32.00 14.45 7.65
CA ASP A 227 33.27 14.11 8.25
C ASP A 227 33.89 12.86 7.62
N LYS A 228 34.68 13.06 6.56
CA LYS A 228 35.37 11.99 5.82
C LYS A 228 36.34 11.19 6.68
N VAL A 229 36.96 11.83 7.67
CA VAL A 229 37.93 11.16 8.54
C VAL A 229 37.25 10.16 9.43
N LYS A 230 36.17 10.54 10.09
CA LYS A 230 35.33 9.63 10.88
C LYS A 230 34.69 8.54 10.02
N TYR A 231 34.21 8.89 8.82
CA TYR A 231 33.65 7.93 7.89
C TYR A 231 34.64 6.81 7.53
N LEU A 232 35.86 7.22 7.12
CA LEU A 232 36.91 6.28 6.78
C LEU A 232 37.40 5.48 7.99
N SER A 233 37.42 6.08 9.18
CA SER A 233 37.75 5.38 10.43
C SER A 233 36.73 4.25 10.71
N ILE A 234 35.41 4.52 10.61
CA ILE A 234 34.38 3.50 10.76
C ILE A 234 34.56 2.37 9.73
N CYS A 235 34.84 2.76 8.46
CA CYS A 235 35.04 1.78 7.39
C CYS A 235 36.26 0.86 7.62
N LYS A 236 37.39 1.43 8.06
CA LYS A 236 38.66 0.70 8.24
C LYS A 236 38.68 -0.10 9.54
N ASN A 237 38.29 0.54 10.64
CA ASN A 237 38.50 0.02 11.98
C ASN A 237 37.30 -0.82 12.47
N ARG A 238 36.13 -0.76 11.78
CA ARG A 238 34.89 -1.43 12.19
C ARG A 238 34.54 -1.09 13.65
N TRP A 239 34.64 0.19 14.02
CA TRP A 239 34.45 0.68 15.38
C TRP A 239 33.28 1.63 15.47
N ASN A 240 32.39 1.39 16.45
CA ASN A 240 31.27 2.28 16.76
C ASN A 240 31.77 3.45 17.61
N LEU A 241 31.86 4.63 17.01
CA LEU A 241 32.40 5.84 17.65
C LEU A 241 31.46 6.41 18.72
N TRP A 242 30.19 6.06 18.75
CA TRP A 242 29.21 6.58 19.72
C TRP A 242 29.15 5.71 20.98
N GLU A 243 29.29 4.38 20.83
CA GLU A 243 29.19 3.43 21.93
C GLU A 243 30.54 2.87 22.34
N ASN A 244 31.62 3.32 21.69
CA ASN A 244 33.00 2.92 21.96
C ASN A 244 33.20 1.39 22.00
N LYS A 245 32.68 0.68 20.99
CA LYS A 245 32.74 -0.78 20.86
C LYS A 245 32.98 -1.24 19.42
N PRO A 246 33.42 -2.48 19.18
CA PRO A 246 33.47 -3.06 17.84
C PRO A 246 32.08 -3.14 17.17
N ILE A 247 32.04 -3.00 15.85
CA ILE A 247 30.82 -3.20 15.04
C ILE A 247 30.72 -4.69 14.73
N GLU A 248 29.65 -5.33 15.21
CA GLU A 248 29.48 -6.78 15.11
C GLU A 248 28.70 -7.19 13.86
N THR A 249 27.77 -6.35 13.39
CA THR A 249 26.86 -6.72 12.30
C THR A 249 26.96 -5.77 11.11
N ALA A 250 26.65 -6.29 9.89
CA ALA A 250 26.56 -5.48 8.70
C ALA A 250 25.44 -4.41 8.79
N SER A 251 24.35 -4.72 9.48
CA SER A 251 23.24 -3.79 9.70
C SER A 251 23.67 -2.61 10.56
N GLU A 252 24.37 -2.86 11.66
CA GLU A 252 24.94 -1.82 12.52
C GLU A 252 25.93 -0.95 11.75
N PHE A 253 26.81 -1.57 10.98
CA PHE A 253 27.77 -0.84 10.14
C PHE A 253 27.07 0.13 9.17
N CYS A 254 26.08 -0.35 8.41
CA CYS A 254 25.33 0.50 7.49
C CYS A 254 24.55 1.61 8.23
N TYR A 255 24.00 1.31 9.40
CA TYR A 255 23.32 2.31 10.23
C TYR A 255 24.25 3.42 10.68
N LEU A 256 25.44 3.08 11.20
CA LEU A 256 26.40 4.06 11.69
C LEU A 256 26.96 4.96 10.60
N LEU A 257 27.23 4.43 9.41
CA LEU A 257 27.63 5.23 8.25
C LEU A 257 26.51 6.23 7.86
N ARG A 258 25.26 5.79 7.81
CA ARG A 258 24.12 6.67 7.55
C ARG A 258 23.94 7.70 8.66
N LYS A 259 24.07 7.30 9.92
CA LYS A 259 24.00 8.20 11.08
C LYS A 259 25.02 9.32 10.96
N LEU A 260 26.28 8.99 10.66
CA LEU A 260 27.34 9.96 10.50
C LEU A 260 27.02 11.00 9.42
N VAL A 261 26.67 10.54 8.23
CA VAL A 261 26.37 11.44 7.10
C VAL A 261 25.11 12.25 7.32
N ASN A 262 24.06 11.65 7.92
CA ASN A 262 22.76 12.31 8.10
C ASN A 262 22.76 13.32 9.26
N SER A 263 23.62 13.16 10.25
CA SER A 263 23.72 14.07 11.40
C SER A 263 24.77 15.18 11.24
N ASP A 264 25.42 15.27 10.08
CA ASP A 264 26.37 16.31 9.80
C ASP A 264 25.72 17.71 9.71
N ALA A 265 26.33 18.71 10.29
CA ALA A 265 25.81 20.08 10.34
C ALA A 265 25.61 20.67 8.94
N SER A 266 26.50 20.39 8.00
CA SER A 266 26.42 20.88 6.62
C SER A 266 25.15 20.44 5.92
N ARG A 267 24.65 19.22 6.24
CA ARG A 267 23.38 18.72 5.73
C ARG A 267 22.18 19.45 6.32
N GLN A 268 22.21 19.73 7.61
CA GLN A 268 21.15 20.49 8.29
C GLN A 268 21.05 21.91 7.77
N GLU A 269 22.17 22.59 7.64
CA GLU A 269 22.25 23.95 7.07
C GLU A 269 21.69 23.98 5.65
N LYS A 270 22.08 23.02 4.81
CA LYS A 270 21.60 22.95 3.42
C LYS A 270 20.11 22.70 3.31
N VAL A 271 19.55 21.87 4.18
CA VAL A 271 18.10 21.64 4.24
C VAL A 271 17.35 22.90 4.64
N LEU A 272 17.89 23.66 5.61
CA LEU A 272 17.30 24.94 6.03
C LEU A 272 17.36 25.98 4.90
N ASP A 273 18.47 26.11 4.21
CA ASP A 273 18.61 27.03 3.05
C ASP A 273 17.59 26.74 1.97
N ILE A 274 17.42 25.44 1.61
CA ILE A 274 16.42 25.00 0.62
C ILE A 274 15.00 25.30 1.11
N SER A 275 14.70 25.03 2.38
CA SER A 275 13.38 25.26 2.96
C SER A 275 13.01 26.74 2.96
N ILE A 276 13.95 27.62 3.30
CA ILE A 276 13.78 29.08 3.25
C ILE A 276 13.55 29.54 1.81
N SER A 277 14.37 29.07 0.87
CA SER A 277 14.24 29.41 -0.54
C SER A 277 12.86 29.02 -1.12
N ILE A 278 12.37 27.82 -0.82
CA ILE A 278 11.05 27.34 -1.24
C ILE A 278 9.93 28.18 -0.59
N SER A 279 10.06 28.51 0.69
CA SER A 279 9.07 29.32 1.41
C SER A 279 8.95 30.71 0.83
N ILE A 280 10.09 31.35 0.49
CA ILE A 280 10.13 32.65 -0.16
C ILE A 280 9.47 32.58 -1.55
N HIS A 281 9.76 31.54 -2.33
CA HIS A 281 9.17 31.35 -3.66
C HIS A 281 7.64 31.19 -3.59
N MET A 282 7.13 30.39 -2.62
CA MET A 282 5.68 30.25 -2.39
C MET A 282 5.01 31.57 -1.99
N LEU A 283 5.65 32.41 -1.21
CA LEU A 283 5.12 33.74 -0.83
C LEU A 283 5.05 34.68 -2.04
N TYR A 284 6.00 34.61 -2.96
CA TYR A 284 6.00 35.39 -4.20
C TYR A 284 4.90 34.94 -5.18
N VAL A 285 4.64 33.65 -5.29
CA VAL A 285 3.57 33.12 -6.16
C VAL A 285 2.20 33.50 -5.63
N LYS A 286 1.96 33.48 -4.31
CA LYS A 286 0.70 33.92 -3.70
C LYS A 286 0.41 35.43 -3.85
N LYS A 287 1.40 36.25 -4.14
CA LYS A 287 1.21 37.69 -4.38
C LYS A 287 0.90 38.04 -5.83
N LYS A 288 0.93 37.07 -6.74
CA LYS A 288 0.67 37.27 -8.20
C LYS A 288 -0.65 36.67 -8.70
N VAL A 289 -1.51 36.17 -7.79
CA VAL A 289 -2.86 35.68 -8.14
C VAL A 289 -3.91 36.64 -7.54
#